data_260120dde283b4d4234895b8a4422a26
#
_entry.id   260120dde283b4d4234895b8a4422a26
#
_cell.length_a   1.000
_cell.length_b   1.000
_cell.length_c   1.000
_cell.angle_alpha   90.00
_cell.angle_beta   90.00
_cell.angle_gamma   90.00
#
_symmetry.space_group_name_H-M   'P 1'
#
loop_
_entity.id
_entity.type
_entity.pdbx_description
1 polymer ?
#
loop_
_entity_poly.entity_id
_entity_poly.type
_entity_poly.pdbx_seq_one_letter_code
_entity_poly.pdbx_strand_id
1 'polypeptide(L)'
;MTIAAGFVARDGIVLCADTQETYGDLLKINTSKILIRPDEYLPGPRVIFAGAGHGPFIDKLANEAWKRVYAKTPQGSFSEVCDEIESSLKDTHEEFGRIYQPGTMPSAEMIYGVASEGRIGLFRATGPIVNP
;
A
#
# COMPACT_ATOMS: atom_id res chain seq x y z
N MET A 1 12.93 13.10 -0.80
CA MET A 1 13.31 11.68 -0.59
C MET A 1 12.44 11.11 0.52
N THR A 2 11.90 9.94 0.32
CA THR A 2 11.06 9.26 1.30
C THR A 2 11.77 7.99 1.76
N ILE A 3 11.76 7.76 3.05
CA ILE A 3 12.28 6.54 3.64
C ILE A 3 11.11 5.79 4.27
N ALA A 4 10.95 4.54 3.89
CA ALA A 4 10.02 3.62 4.51
C ALA A 4 10.71 2.28 4.79
N ALA A 5 10.45 1.71 5.93
CA ALA A 5 11.00 0.43 6.35
C ALA A 5 9.93 -0.44 7.02
N GLY A 6 10.01 -1.74 6.80
CA GLY A 6 9.10 -2.69 7.39
C GLY A 6 9.83 -3.85 8.05
N PHE A 7 9.26 -4.35 9.14
CA PHE A 7 9.79 -5.48 9.89
C PHE A 7 8.65 -6.44 10.25
N VAL A 8 8.91 -7.72 10.10
CA VAL A 8 8.04 -8.77 10.63
C VAL A 8 8.55 -9.14 12.03
N ALA A 9 7.71 -8.96 13.02
CA ALA A 9 7.97 -9.38 14.40
C ALA A 9 7.17 -10.66 14.70
N ARG A 10 7.44 -11.25 15.86
CA ARG A 10 6.74 -12.46 16.29
C ARG A 10 5.21 -12.29 16.30
N ASP A 11 4.74 -11.16 16.77
CA ASP A 11 3.32 -10.89 17.03
C ASP A 11 2.69 -9.89 16.05
N GLY A 12 3.41 -9.49 14.99
CA GLY A 12 2.86 -8.53 14.06
C GLY A 12 3.87 -7.93 13.08
N ILE A 13 3.44 -6.88 12.43
CA ILE A 13 4.23 -6.14 11.44
C ILE A 13 4.40 -4.71 11.93
N VAL A 14 5.59 -4.18 11.80
CA VAL A 14 5.91 -2.78 12.09
C VAL A 14 6.33 -2.09 10.81
N LEU A 15 5.65 -1.01 10.45
CA LEU A 15 6.08 -0.11 9.39
C LEU A 15 6.50 1.23 9.98
N CYS A 16 7.58 1.76 9.45
CA CYS A 16 8.08 3.09 9.78
C CYS A 16 8.25 3.88 8.48
N ALA A 17 7.84 5.14 8.51
CA ALA A 17 8.07 6.06 7.39
C ALA A 17 8.38 7.44 7.93
N ASP A 18 9.18 8.22 7.19
CA ASP A 18 9.33 9.63 7.48
C ASP A 18 8.02 10.38 7.19
N THR A 19 7.83 11.53 7.82
CA THR A 19 6.60 12.33 7.70
C THR A 19 6.73 13.53 6.78
N GLN A 20 7.89 13.73 6.17
CA GLN A 20 8.14 14.90 5.36
C GLN A 20 7.78 14.66 3.89
N GLU A 21 6.93 15.52 3.36
CA GLU A 21 6.59 15.58 1.94
C GLU A 21 7.05 16.90 1.34
N THR A 22 7.64 16.85 0.15
CA THR A 22 8.15 18.02 -0.56
C THR A 22 7.29 18.32 -1.79
N TYR A 23 6.77 19.53 -1.87
CA TYR A 23 6.03 20.02 -3.02
C TYR A 23 6.89 21.05 -3.76
N GLY A 24 7.41 20.68 -4.93
CA GLY A 24 8.37 21.49 -5.65
C GLY A 24 9.65 21.68 -4.83
N ASP A 25 10.38 22.78 -5.06
CA ASP A 25 11.66 23.05 -4.39
C ASP A 25 11.51 23.85 -3.10
N LEU A 26 10.33 24.36 -2.79
CA LEU A 26 10.13 25.38 -1.76
C LEU A 26 9.23 24.97 -0.59
N LEU A 27 8.34 24.00 -0.76
CA LEU A 27 7.38 23.65 0.27
C LEU A 27 7.61 22.24 0.81
N LYS A 28 7.80 22.16 2.12
CA LYS A 28 7.87 20.89 2.86
C LYS A 28 6.78 20.87 3.90
N ILE A 29 5.99 19.81 3.91
CA ILE A 29 4.94 19.60 4.91
C ILE A 29 5.12 18.26 5.60
N ASN A 30 4.60 18.18 6.81
CA ASN A 30 4.50 16.92 7.54
C ASN A 30 3.16 16.25 7.22
N THR A 31 3.22 15.01 6.76
CA THR A 31 2.03 14.22 6.47
C THR A 31 2.27 12.76 6.85
N SER A 32 1.20 12.06 7.22
CA SER A 32 1.30 10.63 7.46
C SER A 32 1.44 9.89 6.14
N LYS A 33 2.47 9.06 6.02
CA LYS A 33 2.73 8.20 4.86
C LYS A 33 2.38 6.75 5.14
N ILE A 34 1.73 6.49 6.26
CA ILE A 34 1.28 5.16 6.67
C ILE A 34 -0.23 5.15 6.68
N LEU A 35 -0.81 4.17 6.01
CA LEU A 35 -2.24 3.93 5.94
C LEU A 35 -2.55 2.58 6.56
N ILE A 36 -3.37 2.57 7.62
CA ILE A 36 -3.82 1.34 8.29
C ILE A 36 -5.30 1.12 7.96
N ARG A 37 -5.63 -0.11 7.58
CA ARG A 37 -7.01 -0.49 7.29
C ARG A 37 -7.37 -1.84 7.94
N PRO A 38 -8.54 -1.97 8.55
CA PRO A 38 -9.48 -0.86 8.83
C PRO A 38 -8.91 0.13 9.85
N ASP A 39 -9.43 1.35 9.85
CA ASP A 39 -9.01 2.39 10.80
C ASP A 39 -9.37 2.02 12.24
N GLU A 40 -10.50 1.34 12.41
CA GLU A 40 -10.98 0.85 13.69
C GLU A 40 -10.74 -0.64 13.82
N TYR A 41 -10.75 -1.15 15.06
CA TYR A 41 -10.65 -2.59 15.28
C TYR A 41 -11.94 -3.28 14.82
N LEU A 42 -11.82 -4.00 13.70
CA LEU A 42 -12.88 -4.85 13.17
C LEU A 42 -12.33 -6.27 12.99
N PRO A 43 -13.16 -7.31 13.15
CA PRO A 43 -12.77 -8.67 12.79
C PRO A 43 -12.43 -8.78 11.30
N GLY A 44 -11.50 -9.66 10.97
CA GLY A 44 -11.12 -9.92 9.58
C GLY A 44 -9.73 -9.44 9.22
N PRO A 45 -9.44 -9.33 7.93
CA PRO A 45 -8.12 -8.92 7.44
C PRO A 45 -7.72 -7.52 7.86
N ARG A 46 -6.44 -7.34 8.12
CA ARG A 46 -5.82 -6.04 8.40
C ARG A 46 -4.67 -5.81 7.45
N VAL A 47 -4.60 -4.60 6.93
CA VAL A 47 -3.56 -4.21 5.99
C VAL A 47 -2.95 -2.88 6.39
N ILE A 48 -1.65 -2.76 6.27
CA ILE A 48 -0.90 -1.53 6.52
C ILE A 48 -0.06 -1.22 5.29
N PHE A 49 -0.08 0.04 4.85
CA PHE A 49 0.67 0.50 3.68
C PHE A 49 1.59 1.64 4.06
N ALA A 50 2.77 1.66 3.45
CA ALA A 50 3.66 2.82 3.44
C ALA A 50 4.24 2.95 2.03
N GLY A 51 4.38 4.17 1.52
CA GLY A 51 4.80 4.38 0.15
C GLY A 51 5.78 5.52 -0.06
N ALA A 52 6.46 5.46 -1.19
CA ALA A 52 7.37 6.48 -1.69
C ALA A 52 7.06 6.79 -3.15
N GLY A 53 7.13 8.06 -3.52
CA GLY A 53 6.83 8.55 -4.86
C GLY A 53 5.71 9.59 -4.83
N HIS A 54 4.82 9.54 -5.81
CA HIS A 54 3.71 10.48 -5.91
C HIS A 54 2.61 10.14 -4.89
N GLY A 55 2.49 10.97 -3.85
CA GLY A 55 1.58 10.74 -2.71
C GLY A 55 0.14 10.43 -3.10
N PRO A 56 -0.55 11.29 -3.87
CA PRO A 56 -1.93 11.01 -4.29
C PRO A 56 -2.12 9.71 -5.04
N PHE A 57 -1.12 9.29 -5.82
CA PHE A 57 -1.17 8.01 -6.53
C PHE A 57 -1.01 6.82 -5.58
N ILE A 58 -0.11 6.94 -4.60
CA ILE A 58 0.06 5.93 -3.55
C ILE A 58 -1.23 5.77 -2.74
N ASP A 59 -1.85 6.87 -2.34
CA ASP A 59 -3.12 6.85 -1.62
C ASP A 59 -4.23 6.17 -2.45
N LYS A 60 -4.27 6.46 -3.73
CA LYS A 60 -5.22 5.81 -4.65
C LYS A 60 -4.99 4.30 -4.72
N LEU A 61 -3.74 3.87 -4.89
CA LEU A 61 -3.38 2.45 -4.92
C LEU A 61 -3.81 1.73 -3.64
N ALA A 62 -3.46 2.30 -2.49
CA ALA A 62 -3.77 1.71 -1.19
C ALA A 62 -5.29 1.64 -0.93
N ASN A 63 -6.01 2.71 -1.22
CA ASN A 63 -7.46 2.76 -1.03
C ASN A 63 -8.21 1.81 -1.96
N GLU A 64 -7.84 1.71 -3.22
CA GLU A 64 -8.45 0.75 -4.15
C GLU A 64 -8.17 -0.69 -3.74
N ALA A 65 -6.96 -0.99 -3.30
CA ALA A 65 -6.62 -2.31 -2.77
C ALA A 65 -7.49 -2.68 -1.56
N TRP A 66 -7.63 -1.76 -0.60
CA TRP A 66 -8.48 -1.98 0.56
C TRP A 66 -9.96 -2.16 0.20
N LYS A 67 -10.49 -1.36 -0.70
CA LYS A 67 -11.88 -1.50 -1.16
C LYS A 67 -12.15 -2.90 -1.70
N ARG A 68 -11.22 -3.46 -2.48
CA ARG A 68 -11.36 -4.83 -3.00
C ARG A 68 -11.30 -5.87 -1.91
N VAL A 69 -10.36 -5.77 -0.99
CA VAL A 69 -10.27 -6.68 0.16
C VAL A 69 -11.57 -6.65 0.96
N TYR A 70 -12.06 -5.48 1.28
CA TYR A 70 -13.30 -5.32 2.04
C TYR A 70 -14.53 -5.88 1.32
N ALA A 71 -14.63 -5.69 0.01
CA ALA A 71 -15.77 -6.12 -0.78
C ALA A 71 -15.75 -7.61 -1.13
N LYS A 72 -14.57 -8.15 -1.49
CA LYS A 72 -14.44 -9.51 -2.01
C LYS A 72 -13.97 -10.53 -0.99
N THR A 73 -13.15 -10.11 -0.03
CA THR A 73 -12.53 -11.00 0.94
C THR A 73 -12.69 -10.49 2.38
N PRO A 74 -13.91 -10.10 2.82
CA PRO A 74 -14.10 -9.53 4.17
C PRO A 74 -13.78 -10.54 5.29
N GLN A 75 -13.81 -11.82 4.99
CA GLN A 75 -13.40 -12.93 5.86
C GLN A 75 -12.37 -13.83 5.13
N GLY A 76 -11.63 -13.22 4.20
CA GLY A 76 -10.71 -13.96 3.35
C GLY A 76 -9.51 -14.53 4.09
N SER A 77 -9.01 -15.64 3.58
CA SER A 77 -7.73 -16.21 4.02
C SER A 77 -6.58 -15.24 3.68
N PHE A 78 -5.44 -15.47 4.30
CA PHE A 78 -4.23 -14.69 4.00
C PHE A 78 -3.91 -14.68 2.49
N SER A 79 -3.96 -15.82 1.82
CA SER A 79 -3.70 -15.92 0.39
C SER A 79 -4.71 -15.15 -0.45
N GLU A 80 -6.00 -15.26 -0.14
CA GLU A 80 -7.05 -14.53 -0.86
C GLU A 80 -6.88 -13.02 -0.75
N VAL A 81 -6.56 -12.53 0.45
CA VAL A 81 -6.31 -11.10 0.68
C VAL A 81 -5.08 -10.62 -0.11
N CYS A 82 -3.99 -11.39 -0.08
CA CYS A 82 -2.78 -11.05 -0.84
C CYS A 82 -3.05 -11.01 -2.34
N ASP A 83 -3.78 -11.98 -2.88
CA ASP A 83 -4.14 -12.05 -4.30
C ASP A 83 -5.00 -10.84 -4.72
N GLU A 84 -5.96 -10.44 -3.89
CA GLU A 84 -6.79 -9.26 -4.17
C GLU A 84 -5.98 -7.95 -4.15
N ILE A 85 -5.05 -7.80 -3.23
CA ILE A 85 -4.18 -6.63 -3.18
C ILE A 85 -3.30 -6.57 -4.43
N GLU A 86 -2.64 -7.66 -4.78
CA GLU A 86 -1.77 -7.75 -5.95
C GLU A 86 -2.53 -7.46 -7.24
N SER A 87 -3.70 -8.05 -7.40
CA SER A 87 -4.59 -7.82 -8.53
C SER A 87 -5.05 -6.35 -8.63
N SER A 88 -5.39 -5.75 -7.49
CA SER A 88 -5.77 -4.33 -7.42
C SER A 88 -4.64 -3.40 -7.83
N LEU A 89 -3.43 -3.64 -7.33
CA LEU A 89 -2.26 -2.85 -7.67
C LEU A 89 -1.97 -2.91 -9.17
N LYS A 90 -2.05 -4.09 -9.75
CA LYS A 90 -1.88 -4.29 -11.20
C LYS A 90 -2.93 -3.54 -12.01
N ASP A 91 -4.19 -3.73 -11.70
CA ASP A 91 -5.30 -3.11 -12.42
C ASP A 91 -5.27 -1.58 -12.32
N THR A 92 -4.95 -1.05 -11.16
CA THR A 92 -4.85 0.40 -10.96
C THR A 92 -3.68 0.99 -11.76
N HIS A 93 -2.55 0.31 -11.80
CA HIS A 93 -1.43 0.74 -12.65
C HIS A 93 -1.77 0.70 -14.14
N GLU A 94 -2.46 -0.33 -14.59
CA GLU A 94 -2.91 -0.44 -15.99
C GLU A 94 -3.91 0.66 -16.35
N GLU A 95 -4.85 0.97 -15.46
CA GLU A 95 -5.82 2.04 -15.64
C GLU A 95 -5.13 3.40 -15.79
N PHE A 96 -4.21 3.72 -14.89
CA PHE A 96 -3.43 4.97 -14.94
C PHE A 96 -2.49 5.02 -16.15
N GLY A 97 -1.91 3.89 -16.54
CA GLY A 97 -1.06 3.80 -17.71
C GLY A 97 -1.76 4.13 -19.02
N ARG A 98 -3.08 3.99 -19.08
CA ARG A 98 -3.89 4.39 -20.25
C ARG A 98 -4.11 5.91 -20.33
N ILE A 99 -4.04 6.58 -19.20
CA ILE A 99 -4.29 8.03 -19.08
C ILE A 99 -3.01 8.82 -19.33
N TYR A 100 -1.88 8.33 -18.86
CA TYR A 100 -0.60 9.01 -18.95
C TYR A 100 0.15 8.63 -20.22
N GLN A 101 0.88 9.59 -20.79
CA GLN A 101 1.82 9.32 -21.89
C GLN A 101 3.00 8.48 -21.37
N PRO A 102 3.63 7.66 -22.24
CA PRO A 102 4.83 6.92 -21.88
C PRO A 102 5.89 7.81 -21.25
N GLY A 103 6.42 7.41 -20.09
CA GLY A 103 7.44 8.14 -19.33
C GLY A 103 6.92 9.27 -18.43
N THR A 104 5.60 9.56 -18.45
CA THR A 104 4.99 10.61 -17.60
C THR A 104 4.17 10.04 -16.45
N MET A 105 4.01 8.73 -16.36
CA MET A 105 3.26 8.07 -15.31
C MET A 105 3.90 8.33 -13.93
N PRO A 106 3.11 8.68 -12.89
CA PRO A 106 3.64 8.83 -11.55
C PRO A 106 4.34 7.57 -11.05
N SER A 107 5.48 7.74 -10.40
CA SER A 107 6.17 6.63 -9.74
C SER A 107 5.52 6.30 -8.41
N ALA A 108 5.47 5.01 -8.08
CA ALA A 108 5.03 4.54 -6.78
C ALA A 108 5.81 3.29 -6.38
N GLU A 109 6.42 3.35 -5.22
CA GLU A 109 6.94 2.19 -4.51
C GLU A 109 6.21 2.06 -3.19
N MET A 110 5.81 0.86 -2.82
CA MET A 110 5.07 0.61 -1.60
C MET A 110 5.67 -0.57 -0.83
N ILE A 111 5.61 -0.46 0.49
CA ILE A 111 5.74 -1.59 1.39
C ILE A 111 4.37 -1.77 2.04
N TYR A 112 3.86 -2.98 2.08
CA TYR A 112 2.63 -3.25 2.78
C TYR A 112 2.68 -4.56 3.57
N GLY A 113 1.97 -4.57 4.67
CA GLY A 113 1.82 -5.75 5.50
C GLY A 113 0.38 -6.23 5.51
N VAL A 114 0.21 -7.54 5.55
CA VAL A 114 -1.09 -8.21 5.62
C VAL A 114 -1.11 -9.11 6.85
N ALA A 115 -2.19 -9.02 7.62
CA ALA A 115 -2.48 -9.95 8.70
C ALA A 115 -3.89 -10.52 8.50
N SER A 116 -4.00 -11.82 8.40
CA SER A 116 -5.27 -12.52 8.26
C SER A 116 -5.14 -13.97 8.73
N GLU A 117 -6.14 -14.43 9.46
CA GLU A 117 -6.22 -15.83 9.96
C GLU A 117 -4.95 -16.31 10.66
N GLY A 118 -4.36 -15.47 11.52
CA GLY A 118 -3.16 -15.80 12.25
C GLY A 118 -1.86 -15.82 11.44
N ARG A 119 -1.92 -15.48 10.16
CA ARG A 119 -0.76 -15.30 9.28
C ARG A 119 -0.45 -13.84 9.07
N ILE A 120 0.83 -13.53 8.98
CA ILE A 120 1.34 -12.19 8.67
C ILE A 120 2.36 -12.28 7.54
N GLY A 121 2.42 -11.26 6.72
CA GLY A 121 3.41 -11.15 5.65
C GLY A 121 3.71 -9.69 5.33
N LEU A 122 4.93 -9.45 4.87
CA LEU A 122 5.41 -8.16 4.45
C LEU A 122 5.82 -8.24 2.98
N PHE A 123 5.39 -7.26 2.19
CA PHE A 123 5.57 -7.24 0.74
C PHE A 123 6.11 -5.89 0.28
N ARG A 124 6.83 -5.91 -0.81
CA ARG A 124 7.24 -4.70 -1.53
C ARG A 124 6.61 -4.71 -2.92
N ALA A 125 5.99 -3.61 -3.28
CA ALA A 125 5.46 -3.39 -4.62
C ALA A 125 6.25 -2.28 -5.32
N THR A 126 6.76 -2.59 -6.49
CA THR A 126 7.43 -1.62 -7.38
C THR A 126 6.62 -1.57 -8.67
N GLY A 127 5.86 -0.49 -8.84
CA GLY A 127 4.84 -0.46 -9.88
C GLY A 127 3.84 -1.60 -9.68
N PRO A 128 3.50 -2.37 -10.73
CA PRO A 128 2.55 -3.48 -10.64
C PRO A 128 3.18 -4.79 -10.13
N ILE A 129 4.49 -4.81 -9.83
CA ILE A 129 5.22 -6.01 -9.43
C ILE A 129 5.29 -6.11 -7.93
N VAL A 130 4.83 -7.23 -7.37
CA VAL A 130 4.86 -7.51 -5.94
C VAL A 130 5.89 -8.59 -5.63
N ASN A 131 6.70 -8.34 -4.62
CA ASN A 131 7.68 -9.27 -4.09
C ASN A 131 7.47 -9.44 -2.57
N PRO A 132 7.58 -10.66 -2.07
CA PRO A 132 7.52 -10.90 -0.64
C PRO A 132 8.71 -10.30 0.12
#